data_ca6d98a33a02a1414f1da7c4868ea740
#
_entry.id   ca6d98a33a02a1414f1da7c4868ea740
#
_cell.length_a   1.000
_cell.length_b   1.000
_cell.length_c   1.000
_cell.angle_alpha   90.00
_cell.angle_beta   90.00
_cell.angle_gamma   90.00
#
_symmetry.space_group_name_H-M   'P 1'
#
loop_
_entity.id
_entity.type
_entity.pdbx_description
1 polymer ?
#
loop_
_entity_poly.entity_id
_entity_poly.type
_entity_poly.pdbx_seq_one_letter_code
_entity_poly.pdbx_strand_id
1 'polypeptide(L)'
;MSKIFNGRYTAKTSEPFVVFLIGMRINKWWRFDKWIPVASAMTPMLITLFTYPEKGFLHAEFYWNFTGPVTIQYWKSFEDLENFARNPSEPHIGPWRKFNQAVGTSGVVGIWHETYLVEPNQFEVFYGNMPKFGLGAAMEHTQVTGRRETARMRLGSKNANEPVVEAK
;
A
#
# COMPACT_ATOMS: atom_id res chain seq x y z
N MET A 1 -7.93 18.16 10.05
CA MET A 1 -8.69 16.87 10.03
C MET A 1 -8.99 16.51 8.60
N SER A 2 -8.81 15.25 8.22
CA SER A 2 -9.16 14.78 6.89
C SER A 2 -10.68 14.85 6.67
N LYS A 3 -11.12 15.24 5.46
CA LYS A 3 -12.55 15.33 5.11
C LYS A 3 -13.17 13.93 5.14
N ILE A 4 -14.22 13.74 5.92
CA ILE A 4 -15.03 12.51 5.92
C ILE A 4 -16.04 12.57 4.77
N PHE A 5 -16.11 11.49 4.00
CA PHE A 5 -17.09 11.30 2.94
C PHE A 5 -18.22 10.42 3.48
N ASN A 6 -19.36 11.03 3.77
CA ASN A 6 -20.53 10.33 4.32
C ASN A 6 -21.15 9.44 3.24
N GLY A 7 -21.59 8.23 3.64
CA GLY A 7 -22.18 7.24 2.74
C GLY A 7 -21.16 6.20 2.27
N ARG A 8 -21.45 5.57 1.14
CA ARG A 8 -20.68 4.45 0.59
C ARG A 8 -19.86 4.87 -0.62
N TYR A 9 -18.58 4.56 -0.61
CA TYR A 9 -17.63 4.87 -1.67
C TYR A 9 -16.80 3.65 -2.07
N THR A 10 -16.21 3.71 -3.25
CA THR A 10 -15.28 2.72 -3.80
C THR A 10 -14.18 3.41 -4.57
N ALA A 11 -13.15 2.67 -4.96
CA ALA A 11 -12.13 3.13 -5.89
C ALA A 11 -12.41 2.61 -7.30
N LYS A 12 -11.99 3.37 -8.31
CA LYS A 12 -12.09 2.99 -9.72
C LYS A 12 -10.78 3.30 -10.45
N THR A 13 -10.36 2.37 -11.30
CA THR A 13 -9.31 2.57 -12.30
C THR A 13 -9.63 1.75 -13.54
N SER A 14 -9.20 2.24 -14.71
CA SER A 14 -9.17 1.48 -15.97
C SER A 14 -7.78 0.92 -16.27
N GLU A 15 -6.77 1.35 -15.51
CA GLU A 15 -5.39 0.97 -15.69
C GLU A 15 -4.99 -0.10 -14.67
N PRO A 16 -4.08 -1.02 -15.03
CA PRO A 16 -3.45 -1.92 -14.08
C PRO A 16 -2.62 -1.11 -13.08
N PHE A 17 -2.35 -1.71 -11.93
CA PHE A 17 -1.54 -1.07 -10.89
C PHE A 17 -0.83 -2.13 -10.05
N VAL A 18 0.06 -1.67 -9.19
CA VAL A 18 0.81 -2.54 -8.30
C VAL A 18 0.48 -2.20 -6.84
N VAL A 19 0.21 -3.23 -6.06
CA VAL A 19 0.16 -3.15 -4.59
C VAL A 19 1.46 -3.73 -4.05
N PHE A 20 2.19 -2.94 -3.30
CA PHE A 20 3.45 -3.33 -2.68
C PHE A 20 3.35 -3.21 -1.17
N LEU A 21 3.41 -4.33 -0.50
CA LEU A 21 3.50 -4.39 0.95
C LEU A 21 4.97 -4.54 1.35
N ILE A 22 5.42 -3.70 2.25
CA ILE A 22 6.76 -3.85 2.82
C ILE A 22 6.69 -3.62 4.32
N GLY A 23 7.29 -4.52 5.06
CA GLY A 23 7.27 -4.48 6.51
C GLY A 23 8.54 -4.97 7.15
N MET A 24 8.66 -4.61 8.41
CA MET A 24 9.72 -5.06 9.29
C MET A 24 9.12 -5.87 10.44
N ARG A 25 9.84 -6.91 10.85
CA ARG A 25 9.54 -7.66 12.06
C ARG A 25 10.65 -7.48 13.08
N ILE A 26 10.28 -7.02 14.27
CA ILE A 26 11.17 -6.89 15.40
C ILE A 26 11.16 -8.23 16.16
N ASN A 27 12.22 -9.01 16.01
CA ASN A 27 12.33 -10.32 16.66
C ASN A 27 12.91 -10.22 18.09
N LYS A 28 13.71 -9.17 18.36
CA LYS A 28 14.30 -8.92 19.69
C LYS A 28 14.08 -7.47 20.09
N TRP A 29 12.97 -7.20 20.79
CA TRP A 29 12.53 -5.86 21.15
C TRP A 29 13.54 -5.08 22.01
N TRP A 30 14.29 -5.75 22.87
CA TRP A 30 15.31 -5.13 23.73
C TRP A 30 16.54 -4.62 22.96
N ARG A 31 16.67 -4.97 21.68
CA ARG A 31 17.77 -4.50 20.82
C ARG A 31 17.38 -3.25 20.06
N PHE A 32 17.08 -2.18 20.81
CA PHE A 32 16.70 -0.86 20.27
C PHE A 32 17.76 -0.30 19.33
N ASP A 33 19.05 -0.56 19.63
CA ASP A 33 20.21 -0.18 18.82
C ASP A 33 20.15 -0.74 17.38
N LYS A 34 19.40 -1.82 17.15
CA LYS A 34 19.31 -2.50 15.86
C LYS A 34 18.02 -2.17 15.10
N TRP A 35 16.87 -2.15 15.76
CA TRP A 35 15.62 -2.01 15.03
C TRP A 35 15.18 -0.55 14.82
N ILE A 36 15.54 0.40 15.71
CA ILE A 36 15.16 1.82 15.53
C ILE A 36 15.73 2.41 14.23
N PRO A 37 17.03 2.22 13.87
CA PRO A 37 17.57 2.71 12.61
C PRO A 37 16.85 2.13 11.39
N VAL A 38 16.44 0.85 11.48
CA VAL A 38 15.69 0.16 10.42
C VAL A 38 14.30 0.76 10.26
N ALA A 39 13.56 0.90 11.37
CA ALA A 39 12.21 1.48 11.37
C ALA A 39 12.21 2.92 10.83
N SER A 40 13.20 3.72 11.21
CA SER A 40 13.30 5.13 10.78
C SER A 40 13.71 5.30 9.31
N ALA A 41 14.31 4.29 8.68
CA ALA A 41 14.77 4.38 7.29
C ALA A 41 13.62 4.49 6.28
N MET A 42 12.42 4.01 6.61
CA MET A 42 11.25 4.11 5.73
C MET A 42 10.73 5.54 5.57
N THR A 43 10.82 6.36 6.60
CA THR A 43 10.27 7.72 6.59
C THR A 43 10.85 8.62 5.48
N PRO A 44 12.19 8.74 5.31
CA PRO A 44 12.76 9.53 4.20
C PRO A 44 12.36 9.02 2.82
N MET A 45 12.23 7.69 2.66
CA MET A 45 11.79 7.10 1.40
C MET A 45 10.35 7.50 1.06
N LEU A 46 9.43 7.41 2.01
CA LEU A 46 8.04 7.84 1.82
C LEU A 46 7.94 9.35 1.54
N ILE A 47 8.69 10.18 2.25
CA ILE A 47 8.76 11.64 1.98
C ILE A 47 9.18 11.89 0.53
N THR A 48 10.23 11.22 0.05
CA THR A 48 10.68 11.32 -1.34
C THR A 48 9.57 10.93 -2.32
N LEU A 49 8.89 9.82 -2.07
CA LEU A 49 7.82 9.32 -2.94
C LEU A 49 6.62 10.27 -3.00
N PHE A 50 6.20 10.84 -1.88
CA PHE A 50 5.13 11.83 -1.85
C PHE A 50 5.53 13.18 -2.47
N THR A 51 6.82 13.51 -2.47
CA THR A 51 7.35 14.76 -3.06
C THR A 51 7.47 14.65 -4.58
N TYR A 52 7.75 13.47 -5.12
CA TYR A 52 8.05 13.23 -6.53
C TYR A 52 7.06 12.23 -7.16
N PRO A 53 5.80 12.62 -7.43
CA PRO A 53 4.76 11.74 -7.97
C PRO A 53 5.08 11.21 -9.38
N GLU A 54 6.01 11.85 -10.11
CA GLU A 54 6.50 11.40 -11.41
C GLU A 54 7.23 10.06 -11.36
N LYS A 55 7.64 9.61 -10.18
CA LYS A 55 8.24 8.28 -9.96
C LYS A 55 7.23 7.12 -10.04
N GLY A 56 5.97 7.40 -10.38
CA GLY A 56 4.93 6.38 -10.50
C GLY A 56 4.30 5.94 -9.19
N PHE A 57 4.72 6.51 -8.07
CA PHE A 57 4.09 6.28 -6.78
C PHE A 57 2.74 6.99 -6.70
N LEU A 58 1.69 6.28 -6.25
CA LEU A 58 0.33 6.81 -6.17
C LEU A 58 -0.06 7.18 -4.74
N HIS A 59 0.17 6.29 -3.79
CA HIS A 59 -0.18 6.51 -2.38
C HIS A 59 0.44 5.45 -1.49
N ALA A 60 0.50 5.70 -0.17
CA ALA A 60 0.80 4.70 0.83
C ALA A 60 0.02 4.92 2.11
N GLU A 61 -0.29 3.80 2.77
CA GLU A 61 -0.76 3.77 4.15
C GLU A 61 0.33 3.20 5.05
N PHE A 62 0.48 3.78 6.23
CA PHE A 62 1.45 3.34 7.22
C PHE A 62 0.72 2.73 8.43
N TYR A 63 1.17 1.56 8.83
CA TYR A 63 0.65 0.86 10.01
C TYR A 63 1.77 0.49 10.95
N TRP A 64 1.44 0.52 12.22
CA TRP A 64 2.28 -0.07 13.27
C TRP A 64 1.51 -1.21 13.93
N ASN A 65 2.04 -2.41 13.87
CA ASN A 65 1.48 -3.58 14.54
C ASN A 65 2.40 -4.07 15.66
N PHE A 66 1.97 -5.09 16.42
CA PHE A 66 2.75 -5.67 17.53
C PHE A 66 4.12 -6.21 17.12
N THR A 67 4.39 -6.42 15.85
CA THR A 67 5.66 -6.99 15.37
C THR A 67 6.54 -5.94 14.69
N GLY A 68 6.03 -4.77 14.36
CA GLY A 68 6.77 -3.68 13.73
C GLY A 68 5.96 -2.90 12.69
N PRO A 69 6.58 -1.94 12.02
CA PRO A 69 5.92 -1.12 11.01
C PRO A 69 5.71 -1.88 9.70
N VAL A 70 4.62 -1.52 9.01
CA VAL A 70 4.25 -2.00 7.67
C VAL A 70 3.75 -0.82 6.86
N THR A 71 4.08 -0.76 5.58
CA THR A 71 3.45 0.13 4.61
C THR A 71 2.76 -0.66 3.51
N ILE A 72 1.59 -0.21 3.11
CA ILE A 72 0.90 -0.65 1.90
C ILE A 72 1.03 0.47 0.90
N GLN A 73 1.71 0.22 -0.21
CA GLN A 73 2.01 1.21 -1.24
C GLN A 73 1.26 0.86 -2.52
N TYR A 74 0.86 1.88 -3.26
CA TYR A 74 0.20 1.77 -4.55
C TYR A 74 1.07 2.44 -5.61
N TRP A 75 1.31 1.74 -6.72
CA TRP A 75 2.20 2.17 -7.80
C TRP A 75 1.51 2.03 -9.14
N LYS A 76 1.90 2.87 -10.12
CA LYS A 76 1.39 2.81 -11.49
C LYS A 76 1.81 1.54 -12.21
N SER A 77 3.06 1.12 -12.03
CA SER A 77 3.62 -0.08 -12.67
C SER A 77 4.67 -0.76 -11.80
N PHE A 78 5.01 -1.98 -12.14
CA PHE A 78 6.12 -2.70 -11.51
C PHE A 78 7.45 -2.08 -11.89
N GLU A 79 7.59 -1.59 -13.12
CA GLU A 79 8.77 -0.90 -13.62
C GLU A 79 9.08 0.36 -12.81
N ASP A 80 8.06 1.14 -12.45
CA ASP A 80 8.24 2.34 -11.60
C ASP A 80 8.74 1.95 -10.20
N LEU A 81 8.14 0.92 -9.60
CA LEU A 81 8.57 0.37 -8.32
C LEU A 81 10.00 -0.14 -8.39
N GLU A 82 10.34 -0.92 -9.42
CA GLU A 82 11.69 -1.48 -9.61
C GLU A 82 12.72 -0.40 -9.86
N ASN A 83 12.42 0.59 -10.70
CA ASN A 83 13.27 1.74 -10.97
C ASN A 83 13.56 2.50 -9.67
N PHE A 84 12.53 2.79 -8.87
CA PHE A 84 12.74 3.41 -7.58
C PHE A 84 13.60 2.55 -6.66
N ALA A 85 13.35 1.25 -6.57
CA ALA A 85 14.07 0.35 -5.66
C ALA A 85 15.55 0.15 -6.04
N ARG A 86 15.90 0.23 -7.33
CA ARG A 86 17.24 -0.11 -7.85
C ARG A 86 18.07 1.07 -8.32
N ASN A 87 17.48 2.25 -8.55
CA ASN A 87 18.21 3.39 -9.09
C ASN A 87 19.28 3.90 -8.11
N PRO A 88 20.57 3.80 -8.44
CA PRO A 88 21.66 4.19 -7.54
C PRO A 88 21.74 5.69 -7.26
N SER A 89 21.11 6.52 -8.09
CA SER A 89 21.07 7.98 -7.92
C SER A 89 19.98 8.43 -6.94
N GLU A 90 19.10 7.51 -6.51
CA GLU A 90 18.03 7.85 -5.58
C GLU A 90 18.55 8.04 -4.14
N PRO A 91 18.06 9.06 -3.43
CA PRO A 91 18.54 9.40 -2.09
C PRO A 91 18.37 8.27 -1.05
N HIS A 92 17.44 7.36 -1.29
CA HIS A 92 17.17 6.25 -0.36
C HIS A 92 18.18 5.08 -0.47
N ILE A 93 18.98 5.00 -1.52
CA ILE A 93 19.97 3.90 -1.70
C ILE A 93 21.01 3.87 -0.57
N GLY A 94 21.44 5.04 -0.11
CA GLY A 94 22.33 5.12 1.05
C GLY A 94 21.69 4.54 2.33
N PRO A 95 20.52 5.01 2.73
CA PRO A 95 19.73 4.40 3.81
C PRO A 95 19.43 2.92 3.59
N TRP A 96 19.11 2.48 2.38
CA TRP A 96 18.86 1.08 2.05
C TRP A 96 20.07 0.18 2.25
N ARG A 97 21.27 0.62 1.85
CA ARG A 97 22.52 -0.10 2.10
C ARG A 97 22.82 -0.20 3.59
N LYS A 98 22.70 0.90 4.34
CA LYS A 98 22.86 0.92 5.80
C LYS A 98 21.84 0.00 6.49
N PHE A 99 20.62 0.01 6.02
CA PHE A 99 19.56 -0.88 6.47
C PHE A 99 19.94 -2.35 6.28
N ASN A 100 20.32 -2.77 5.07
CA ASN A 100 20.73 -4.15 4.80
C ASN A 100 21.93 -4.58 5.67
N GLN A 101 22.89 -3.69 5.88
CA GLN A 101 24.03 -3.92 6.78
C GLN A 101 23.59 -4.03 8.25
N ALA A 102 22.65 -3.19 8.68
CA ALA A 102 22.14 -3.20 10.06
C ALA A 102 21.27 -4.43 10.36
N VAL A 103 20.48 -4.88 9.39
CA VAL A 103 19.70 -6.12 9.51
C VAL A 103 20.62 -7.32 9.62
N GLY A 104 21.60 -7.44 8.74
CA GLY A 104 22.57 -8.53 8.72
C GLY A 104 21.93 -9.90 8.90
N THR A 105 22.69 -10.87 9.34
CA THR A 105 22.21 -12.25 9.59
C THR A 105 21.92 -12.54 11.07
N SER A 106 21.88 -11.51 11.92
CA SER A 106 21.71 -11.66 13.38
C SER A 106 20.32 -12.14 13.83
N GLY A 107 19.33 -12.07 12.94
CA GLY A 107 17.93 -12.40 13.23
C GLY A 107 17.25 -11.46 14.25
N VAL A 108 17.85 -10.30 14.56
CA VAL A 108 17.24 -9.29 15.45
C VAL A 108 16.06 -8.61 14.79
N VAL A 109 16.21 -8.33 13.49
CA VAL A 109 15.19 -7.72 12.63
C VAL A 109 15.00 -8.62 11.42
N GLY A 110 13.76 -8.86 11.03
CA GLY A 110 13.36 -9.43 9.76
C GLY A 110 12.77 -8.36 8.85
N ILE A 111 12.89 -8.55 7.55
CA ILE A 111 12.23 -7.75 6.53
C ILE A 111 11.46 -8.67 5.63
N TRP A 112 10.33 -8.19 5.16
CA TRP A 112 9.52 -8.89 4.17
C TRP A 112 8.87 -7.90 3.22
N HIS A 113 8.58 -8.35 2.03
CA HIS A 113 7.75 -7.63 1.09
C HIS A 113 6.91 -8.60 0.27
N GLU A 114 5.80 -8.09 -0.24
CA GLU A 114 4.92 -8.78 -1.19
C GLU A 114 4.53 -7.80 -2.28
N THR A 115 4.51 -8.27 -3.52
CA THR A 115 4.15 -7.47 -4.69
C THR A 115 3.00 -8.14 -5.42
N TYR A 116 1.91 -7.41 -5.64
CA TYR A 116 0.74 -7.86 -6.34
C TYR A 116 0.52 -7.01 -7.58
N LEU A 117 0.52 -7.63 -8.75
CA LEU A 117 0.12 -7.01 -10.01
C LEU A 117 -1.39 -7.16 -10.13
N VAL A 118 -2.09 -6.04 -10.23
CA VAL A 118 -3.54 -6.01 -10.19
C VAL A 118 -4.08 -5.46 -11.49
N GLU A 119 -4.86 -6.28 -12.21
CA GLU A 119 -5.55 -5.87 -13.41
C GLU A 119 -6.88 -5.16 -13.10
N PRO A 120 -7.39 -4.30 -13.99
CA PRO A 120 -8.72 -3.73 -13.87
C PRO A 120 -9.79 -4.82 -13.67
N ASN A 121 -10.75 -4.54 -12.78
CA ASN A 121 -11.82 -5.48 -12.40
C ASN A 121 -11.36 -6.75 -11.65
N GLN A 122 -10.11 -6.80 -11.16
CA GLN A 122 -9.61 -7.87 -10.30
C GLN A 122 -9.41 -7.43 -8.84
N PHE A 123 -10.01 -6.31 -8.47
CA PHE A 123 -10.00 -5.81 -7.10
C PHE A 123 -11.40 -5.31 -6.71
N GLU A 124 -11.64 -5.31 -5.43
CA GLU A 124 -12.85 -4.76 -4.82
C GLU A 124 -12.46 -4.00 -3.55
N VAL A 125 -12.99 -2.79 -3.41
CA VAL A 125 -12.81 -1.97 -2.22
C VAL A 125 -14.10 -1.25 -1.86
N PHE A 126 -14.30 -1.07 -0.56
CA PHE A 126 -15.47 -0.40 -0.01
C PHE A 126 -15.04 0.52 1.15
N TYR A 127 -15.58 1.73 1.13
CA TYR A 127 -15.36 2.73 2.18
C TYR A 127 -16.71 3.24 2.67
N GLY A 128 -16.98 3.11 3.96
CA GLY A 128 -18.21 3.61 4.59
C GLY A 128 -17.88 4.71 5.60
N ASN A 129 -18.34 5.94 5.36
CA ASN A 129 -18.14 7.09 6.26
C ASN A 129 -16.66 7.31 6.61
N MET A 130 -15.78 7.24 5.63
CA MET A 130 -14.33 7.38 5.79
C MET A 130 -13.76 8.57 5.02
N PRO A 131 -12.56 9.07 5.39
CA PRO A 131 -11.77 9.89 4.46
C PRO A 131 -11.34 9.06 3.25
N LYS A 132 -10.72 9.69 2.25
CA LYS A 132 -9.99 8.95 1.22
C LYS A 132 -8.90 8.13 1.91
N PHE A 133 -8.82 6.86 1.57
CA PHE A 133 -7.97 5.90 2.23
C PHE A 133 -7.53 4.79 1.26
N GLY A 134 -6.30 4.31 1.40
CA GLY A 134 -5.77 3.21 0.62
C GLY A 134 -5.95 3.42 -0.89
N LEU A 135 -6.55 2.47 -1.58
CA LEU A 135 -6.79 2.56 -3.02
C LEU A 135 -7.70 3.73 -3.39
N GLY A 136 -8.65 4.13 -2.53
CA GLY A 136 -9.49 5.30 -2.72
C GLY A 136 -8.76 6.64 -2.59
N ALA A 137 -7.55 6.65 -1.99
CA ALA A 137 -6.67 7.81 -2.00
C ALA A 137 -5.72 7.80 -3.21
N ALA A 138 -5.35 6.60 -3.69
CA ALA A 138 -4.47 6.40 -4.83
C ALA A 138 -5.16 6.62 -6.19
N MET A 139 -6.47 6.37 -6.28
CA MET A 139 -7.25 6.30 -7.51
C MET A 139 -8.47 7.22 -7.48
N GLU A 140 -9.35 7.11 -8.48
CA GLU A 140 -10.63 7.82 -8.50
C GLU A 140 -11.53 7.32 -7.35
N HIS A 141 -11.80 8.19 -6.37
CA HIS A 141 -12.70 7.92 -5.26
C HIS A 141 -14.14 8.29 -5.66
N THR A 142 -15.01 7.31 -5.84
CA THR A 142 -16.35 7.50 -6.38
C THR A 142 -17.43 6.92 -5.46
N GLN A 143 -18.61 7.55 -5.45
CA GLN A 143 -19.74 7.07 -4.66
C GLN A 143 -20.28 5.75 -5.23
N VAL A 144 -20.67 4.84 -4.34
CA VAL A 144 -21.32 3.58 -4.70
C VAL A 144 -22.76 3.87 -5.12
N THR A 145 -23.08 3.64 -6.39
CA THR A 145 -24.41 3.82 -6.96
C THR A 145 -24.71 2.74 -8.01
N GLY A 146 -25.97 2.29 -8.10
CA GLY A 146 -26.44 1.38 -9.15
C GLY A 146 -25.62 0.10 -9.28
N ARG A 147 -24.95 -0.10 -10.42
CA ARG A 147 -24.19 -1.33 -10.74
C ARG A 147 -22.98 -1.61 -9.86
N ARG A 148 -22.74 -0.85 -8.79
CA ARG A 148 -21.60 -1.02 -7.87
C ARG A 148 -22.02 -1.32 -6.43
N GLU A 149 -23.29 -1.64 -6.20
CA GLU A 149 -23.81 -1.84 -4.85
C GLU A 149 -23.23 -3.06 -4.16
N THR A 150 -23.00 -4.15 -4.89
CA THR A 150 -22.42 -5.38 -4.33
C THR A 150 -20.92 -5.50 -4.64
N ALA A 151 -20.19 -6.27 -3.83
CA ALA A 151 -18.78 -6.58 -4.05
C ALA A 151 -18.57 -7.22 -5.44
N ARG A 152 -19.47 -8.14 -5.82
CA ARG A 152 -19.44 -8.84 -7.11
C ARG A 152 -19.61 -7.88 -8.30
N MET A 153 -20.50 -6.89 -8.18
CA MET A 153 -20.66 -5.85 -9.19
C MET A 153 -19.42 -4.95 -9.30
N ARG A 154 -18.73 -4.68 -8.19
CA ARG A 154 -17.48 -3.89 -8.19
C ARG A 154 -16.31 -4.65 -8.82
N LEU A 155 -16.28 -5.98 -8.69
CA LEU A 155 -15.32 -6.85 -9.38
C LEU A 155 -15.60 -6.97 -10.89
N GLY A 156 -16.68 -6.38 -11.41
CA GLY A 156 -17.00 -6.47 -12.83
C GLY A 156 -17.27 -7.89 -13.33
N SER A 157 -17.59 -8.84 -12.44
CA SER A 157 -17.77 -10.25 -12.80
C SER A 157 -18.98 -10.46 -13.69
N LYS A 158 -18.88 -11.44 -14.62
CA LYS A 158 -20.00 -11.87 -15.47
C LYS A 158 -21.21 -12.37 -14.67
N ASN A 159 -21.02 -12.66 -13.38
CA ASN A 159 -22.05 -13.14 -12.45
C ASN A 159 -22.67 -12.01 -11.60
N ALA A 160 -22.65 -10.78 -12.08
CA ALA A 160 -23.27 -9.64 -11.39
C ALA A 160 -24.78 -9.81 -11.15
N ASN A 161 -25.42 -10.70 -11.91
CA ASN A 161 -26.86 -10.99 -11.84
C ASN A 161 -27.23 -12.13 -10.87
N GLU A 162 -26.26 -12.79 -10.22
CA GLU A 162 -26.60 -13.76 -9.19
C GLU A 162 -27.26 -13.08 -7.99
N PRO A 163 -28.33 -13.71 -7.43
CA PRO A 163 -29.03 -13.12 -6.30
C PRO A 163 -28.09 -12.83 -5.14
N VAL A 164 -28.24 -11.64 -4.57
CA VAL A 164 -27.55 -11.28 -3.33
C VAL A 164 -28.11 -12.19 -2.24
N VAL A 165 -27.23 -12.96 -1.58
CA VAL A 165 -27.63 -13.69 -0.38
C VAL A 165 -27.92 -12.62 0.69
N GLU A 166 -29.18 -12.50 1.08
CA GLU A 166 -29.56 -11.61 2.19
C GLU A 166 -28.81 -12.05 3.45
N ALA A 167 -28.17 -11.09 4.10
CA ALA A 167 -27.57 -11.34 5.41
C ALA A 167 -28.71 -11.73 6.39
N LYS A 168 -28.62 -12.92 6.95
CA LYS A 168 -29.53 -13.39 8.01
C LYS A 168 -29.28 -12.64 9.29
#